data_ca4f734f69af942ccd2c5958ff0ddd5c
#
_entry.id   ca4f734f69af942ccd2c5958ff0ddd5c
#
_cell.length_a   1.000
_cell.length_b   1.000
_cell.length_c   1.000
_cell.angle_alpha   90.00
_cell.angle_beta   90.00
_cell.angle_gamma   90.00
#
_symmetry.space_group_name_H-M   'P 1'
#
loop_
_entity.id
_entity.type
_entity.pdbx_description
1 polymer ?
#
loop_
_entity_poly.entity_id
_entity_poly.type
_entity_poly.pdbx_seq_one_letter_code
_entity_poly.pdbx_strand_id
1 'polypeptide(L)'
;MENNQPIKARQGKVNNDRATLNLKLKKNYRVKPFGEVSGSIGFDPTLWDNRATAISIAGNNQLLADGAMNNCGIGLGQLAVDMNTLEDAYTYEPEPKSFLYSPTYHVPPMSQRYYLDNKSSFAGLNFLHAFTKSSVLRVNALYYADTTVGEDSVFSRYVADDTVSIFENNRITDSRNTAKMSLAYELNTKKVYLSDRLTGSITWRDAANNNTTNIGKVEEFIYQKPRGLQ
;
A
#
# COMPACT_ATOMS: atom_id res chain seq x y z
N MET A 1 -26.86 -28.83 11.83
CA MET A 1 -26.07 -27.55 11.77
C MET A 1 -24.83 -27.73 12.63
N GLU A 2 -23.67 -27.87 12.03
CA GLU A 2 -22.42 -27.90 12.80
C GLU A 2 -22.15 -26.50 13.31
N ASN A 3 -22.11 -26.37 14.64
CA ASN A 3 -21.78 -25.14 15.32
C ASN A 3 -20.27 -24.85 15.11
N ASN A 4 -19.96 -24.12 14.09
CA ASN A 4 -18.57 -23.94 13.61
C ASN A 4 -17.85 -22.85 14.42
N GLN A 5 -17.61 -23.15 15.70
CA GLN A 5 -16.77 -22.33 16.55
C GLN A 5 -15.32 -22.42 16.07
N PRO A 6 -14.69 -21.30 15.66
CA PRO A 6 -13.32 -21.30 15.22
C PRO A 6 -12.35 -21.77 16.31
N ILE A 7 -12.68 -21.52 17.59
CA ILE A 7 -11.89 -21.96 18.73
C ILE A 7 -12.40 -23.32 19.21
N LYS A 8 -11.64 -24.39 18.97
CA LYS A 8 -12.01 -25.78 19.30
C LYS A 8 -12.32 -25.98 20.78
N ALA A 9 -11.67 -25.25 21.68
CA ALA A 9 -11.92 -25.32 23.13
C ALA A 9 -13.30 -24.78 23.55
N ARG A 10 -13.95 -23.99 22.68
CA ARG A 10 -15.31 -23.42 22.90
C ARG A 10 -16.40 -24.17 22.15
N GLN A 11 -16.07 -25.17 21.34
CA GLN A 11 -17.07 -25.97 20.62
C GLN A 11 -18.03 -26.63 21.58
N GLY A 12 -19.35 -26.44 21.32
CA GLY A 12 -20.44 -26.97 22.17
C GLY A 12 -20.73 -26.16 23.46
N LYS A 13 -19.96 -25.10 23.75
CA LYS A 13 -20.16 -24.27 24.94
C LYS A 13 -20.74 -22.88 24.63
N VAL A 14 -20.58 -22.39 23.42
CA VAL A 14 -21.03 -21.06 22.98
C VAL A 14 -21.65 -21.20 21.59
N ASN A 15 -22.83 -20.64 21.38
CA ASN A 15 -23.43 -20.53 20.06
C ASN A 15 -22.74 -19.42 19.27
N ASN A 16 -22.44 -19.72 18.03
CA ASN A 16 -21.87 -18.73 17.09
C ASN A 16 -22.83 -18.60 15.89
N ASP A 17 -23.28 -17.39 15.61
CA ASP A 17 -24.20 -17.09 14.50
C ASP A 17 -23.49 -16.98 13.16
N ARG A 18 -22.16 -17.21 13.11
CA ARG A 18 -21.37 -17.13 11.90
C ARG A 18 -21.23 -18.49 11.22
N ALA A 19 -21.65 -18.58 9.96
CA ALA A 19 -21.38 -19.71 9.10
C ALA A 19 -19.97 -19.59 8.51
N THR A 20 -19.13 -20.61 8.69
CA THR A 20 -17.80 -20.67 8.08
C THR A 20 -17.79 -21.77 7.02
N LEU A 21 -17.44 -21.42 5.78
CA LEU A 21 -17.23 -22.37 4.70
C LEU A 21 -15.82 -22.96 4.82
N ASN A 22 -15.73 -24.23 5.15
CA ASN A 22 -14.46 -24.94 5.24
C ASN A 22 -14.26 -25.81 3.99
N LEU A 23 -13.39 -25.38 3.08
CA LEU A 23 -13.02 -26.13 1.89
C LEU A 23 -11.92 -27.15 2.25
N LYS A 24 -12.21 -28.44 2.11
CA LYS A 24 -11.25 -29.50 2.30
C LYS A 24 -10.78 -30.02 0.94
N LEU A 25 -9.49 -29.92 0.65
CA LEU A 25 -8.90 -30.56 -0.50
C LEU A 25 -8.91 -32.09 -0.33
N LYS A 26 -9.15 -32.83 -1.44
CA LYS A 26 -9.04 -34.30 -1.43
C LYS A 26 -7.67 -34.73 -0.93
N LYS A 27 -7.61 -35.83 -0.14
CA LYS A 27 -6.35 -36.48 0.20
C LYS A 27 -5.57 -36.79 -1.08
N ASN A 28 -4.29 -36.40 -1.13
CA ASN A 28 -3.38 -36.52 -2.27
C ASN A 28 -3.54 -35.47 -3.39
N TYR A 29 -4.36 -34.46 -3.23
CA TYR A 29 -4.38 -33.35 -4.18
C TYR A 29 -3.16 -32.44 -3.93
N ARG A 30 -2.24 -32.41 -4.87
CA ARG A 30 -1.15 -31.44 -4.90
C ARG A 30 -1.53 -30.38 -5.92
N VAL A 31 -1.79 -29.17 -5.46
CA VAL A 31 -1.93 -28.03 -6.38
C VAL A 31 -0.54 -27.74 -6.93
N LYS A 32 -0.40 -27.80 -8.24
CA LYS A 32 0.84 -27.32 -8.89
C LYS A 32 0.93 -25.80 -8.64
N PRO A 33 2.13 -25.29 -8.41
CA PRO A 33 2.30 -23.84 -8.39
C PRO A 33 1.75 -23.23 -9.67
N PHE A 34 0.99 -22.16 -9.52
CA PHE A 34 0.45 -21.41 -10.64
C PHE A 34 0.59 -19.91 -10.37
N GLY A 35 0.54 -19.13 -11.40
CA GLY A 35 0.68 -17.70 -11.29
C GLY A 35 0.33 -17.03 -12.59
N GLU A 36 0.30 -15.72 -12.53
CA GLU A 36 0.05 -14.84 -13.65
C GLU A 36 1.12 -13.76 -13.68
N VAL A 37 1.56 -13.41 -14.88
CA VAL A 37 2.43 -12.28 -15.13
C VAL A 37 1.79 -11.45 -16.23
N SER A 38 1.60 -10.17 -15.98
CA SER A 38 1.12 -9.21 -16.96
C SER A 38 2.09 -8.04 -17.06
N GLY A 39 2.25 -7.53 -18.27
CA GLY A 39 3.10 -6.37 -18.54
C GLY A 39 2.51 -5.53 -19.63
N SER A 40 2.58 -4.21 -19.45
CA SER A 40 2.15 -3.21 -20.42
C SER A 40 3.25 -2.17 -20.56
N ILE A 41 3.44 -1.70 -21.79
CA ILE A 41 4.36 -0.61 -22.11
C ILE A 41 3.67 0.38 -23.05
N GLY A 42 3.84 1.66 -22.78
CA GLY A 42 3.40 2.77 -23.61
C GLY A 42 4.61 3.59 -24.06
N PHE A 43 4.44 4.35 -25.13
CA PHE A 43 5.49 5.18 -25.71
C PHE A 43 5.02 6.63 -25.75
N ASP A 44 5.97 7.53 -25.51
CA ASP A 44 5.81 8.98 -25.58
C ASP A 44 4.75 9.59 -24.62
N PRO A 45 5.06 9.68 -23.32
CA PRO A 45 6.27 9.22 -22.62
C PRO A 45 6.31 7.70 -22.42
N THR A 46 7.47 7.15 -22.10
CA THR A 46 7.56 5.72 -21.78
C THR A 46 6.84 5.41 -20.47
N LEU A 47 5.71 4.74 -20.58
CA LEU A 47 4.89 4.27 -19.46
C LEU A 47 4.97 2.75 -19.37
N TRP A 48 4.88 2.23 -18.17
CA TRP A 48 4.87 0.78 -17.93
C TRP A 48 4.00 0.42 -16.72
N ASP A 49 3.34 -0.73 -16.79
CA ASP A 49 2.60 -1.37 -15.70
C ASP A 49 2.86 -2.88 -15.77
N ASN A 50 3.51 -3.41 -14.74
CA ASN A 50 3.88 -4.82 -14.65
C ASN A 50 3.33 -5.39 -13.36
N ARG A 51 2.81 -6.62 -13.43
CA ARG A 51 2.27 -7.36 -12.28
C ARG A 51 2.66 -8.82 -12.37
N ALA A 52 2.88 -9.43 -11.21
CA ALA A 52 3.14 -10.84 -11.10
C ALA A 52 2.51 -11.38 -9.83
N THR A 53 1.78 -12.48 -9.95
CA THR A 53 1.19 -13.20 -8.82
C THR A 53 1.58 -14.65 -8.91
N ALA A 54 2.00 -15.26 -7.79
CA ALA A 54 2.33 -16.67 -7.71
C ALA A 54 1.65 -17.30 -6.49
N ILE A 55 1.02 -18.43 -6.69
CA ILE A 55 0.32 -19.20 -5.66
C ILE A 55 0.85 -20.62 -5.66
N SER A 56 1.18 -21.11 -4.47
CA SER A 56 1.59 -22.51 -4.27
C SER A 56 0.92 -23.07 -3.04
N ILE A 57 0.27 -24.23 -3.19
CA ILE A 57 -0.33 -24.97 -2.08
C ILE A 57 0.23 -26.40 -2.15
N ALA A 58 1.11 -26.73 -1.20
CA ALA A 58 1.80 -28.01 -1.18
C ALA A 58 1.82 -28.58 0.24
N GLY A 59 1.04 -29.65 0.47
CA GLY A 59 0.96 -30.30 1.78
C GLY A 59 0.54 -29.35 2.88
N ASN A 60 1.45 -29.08 3.79
CA ASN A 60 1.22 -28.20 4.94
C ASN A 60 1.63 -26.74 4.67
N ASN A 61 2.08 -26.41 3.48
CA ASN A 61 2.55 -25.09 3.10
C ASN A 61 1.60 -24.42 2.13
N GLN A 62 1.35 -23.14 2.34
CA GLN A 62 0.68 -22.27 1.39
C GLN A 62 1.53 -21.02 1.21
N LEU A 63 1.71 -20.60 -0.02
CA LEU A 63 2.46 -19.44 -0.41
C LEU A 63 1.64 -18.62 -1.40
N LEU A 64 1.50 -17.35 -1.13
CA LEU A 64 1.04 -16.34 -2.06
C LEU A 64 2.13 -15.27 -2.15
N ALA A 65 2.65 -15.04 -3.33
CA ALA A 65 3.54 -13.94 -3.62
C ALA A 65 2.92 -13.05 -4.68
N ASP A 66 2.95 -11.75 -4.44
CA ASP A 66 2.38 -10.74 -5.34
C ASP A 66 3.36 -9.59 -5.51
N GLY A 67 3.44 -9.08 -6.74
CA GLY A 67 4.31 -7.97 -7.09
C GLY A 67 3.69 -7.10 -8.16
N ALA A 68 3.86 -5.80 -8.03
CA ALA A 68 3.41 -4.82 -9.00
C ALA A 68 4.37 -3.66 -9.08
N MET A 69 4.53 -3.10 -10.27
CA MET A 69 5.29 -1.87 -10.47
C MET A 69 4.73 -1.10 -11.66
N ASN A 70 4.63 0.22 -11.52
CA ASN A 70 4.17 1.08 -12.60
C ASN A 70 4.68 2.52 -12.49
N ASN A 71 4.53 3.27 -13.60
CA ASN A 71 4.71 4.72 -13.67
C ASN A 71 3.60 5.40 -14.48
N CYS A 72 2.41 4.83 -14.49
CA CYS A 72 1.29 5.27 -15.34
C CYS A 72 0.16 5.96 -14.55
N GLY A 73 0.48 6.62 -13.46
CA GLY A 73 -0.48 7.35 -12.63
C GLY A 73 -1.40 6.44 -11.79
N ILE A 74 -0.98 5.21 -11.49
CA ILE A 74 -1.75 4.28 -10.67
C ILE A 74 -1.02 4.07 -9.33
N GLY A 75 -1.62 4.56 -8.24
CA GLY A 75 -1.10 4.31 -6.90
C GLY A 75 -1.27 2.84 -6.49
N LEU A 76 -0.19 2.19 -6.08
CA LEU A 76 -0.20 0.79 -5.62
C LEU A 76 -0.49 0.65 -4.11
N GLY A 77 -0.70 1.77 -3.41
CA GLY A 77 -0.95 1.76 -1.96
C GLY A 77 -2.16 0.93 -1.55
N GLN A 78 -3.18 0.83 -2.38
CA GLN A 78 -4.35 -0.01 -2.13
C GLN A 78 -3.98 -1.51 -2.06
N LEU A 79 -3.07 -1.98 -2.90
CA LEU A 79 -2.59 -3.37 -2.85
C LEU A 79 -1.93 -3.70 -1.51
N ALA A 80 -1.22 -2.72 -0.93
CA ALA A 80 -0.61 -2.88 0.39
C ALA A 80 -1.67 -3.02 1.51
N VAL A 81 -2.85 -2.41 1.33
CA VAL A 81 -4.00 -2.55 2.25
C VAL A 81 -4.69 -3.89 2.05
N ASP A 82 -4.92 -4.31 0.81
CA ASP A 82 -5.65 -5.52 0.46
C ASP A 82 -4.90 -6.81 0.89
N MET A 83 -3.55 -6.73 0.95
CA MET A 83 -2.70 -7.82 1.46
C MET A 83 -2.80 -7.99 2.98
N ASN A 84 -3.33 -7.01 3.70
CA ASN A 84 -3.68 -7.21 5.09
C ASN A 84 -4.87 -8.17 5.15
N THR A 85 -4.72 -9.23 5.90
CA THR A 85 -5.79 -10.24 6.02
C THR A 85 -7.05 -9.65 6.62
N LEU A 86 -8.22 -10.25 6.34
CA LEU A 86 -9.49 -9.88 6.95
C LEU A 86 -9.44 -9.79 8.49
N GLU A 87 -8.50 -10.49 9.13
CA GLU A 87 -8.25 -10.41 10.57
C GLU A 87 -7.66 -9.06 10.98
N ASP A 88 -6.86 -8.43 10.12
CA ASP A 88 -6.29 -7.10 10.38
C ASP A 88 -7.32 -5.98 10.20
N ALA A 89 -8.41 -6.22 9.48
CA ALA A 89 -9.51 -5.27 9.34
C ALA A 89 -10.24 -5.00 10.68
N TYR A 90 -10.09 -5.86 11.68
CA TYR A 90 -10.63 -5.67 13.02
C TYR A 90 -9.66 -4.99 14.01
N THR A 91 -8.39 -4.91 13.66
CA THR A 91 -7.37 -4.18 14.43
C THR A 91 -7.02 -2.89 13.69
N TYR A 92 -7.91 -1.92 13.74
CA TYR A 92 -7.59 -0.57 13.29
C TYR A 92 -6.60 0.04 14.28
N GLU A 93 -5.33 -0.02 13.95
CA GLU A 93 -4.34 0.85 14.56
C GLU A 93 -4.32 2.14 13.75
N PRO A 94 -4.71 3.28 14.35
CA PRO A 94 -4.60 4.55 13.66
C PRO A 94 -3.12 4.77 13.30
N GLU A 95 -2.86 5.07 12.03
CA GLU A 95 -1.50 5.48 11.63
C GLU A 95 -1.06 6.64 12.53
N PRO A 96 0.15 6.58 13.08
CA PRO A 96 0.65 7.67 13.90
C PRO A 96 0.61 8.96 13.07
N LYS A 97 -0.05 9.99 13.61
CA LYS A 97 -0.11 11.29 12.94
C LYS A 97 1.32 11.76 12.72
N SER A 98 1.67 12.03 11.48
CA SER A 98 2.94 12.66 11.15
C SER A 98 2.95 14.06 11.79
N PHE A 99 3.90 14.31 12.69
CA PHE A 99 4.16 15.64 13.25
C PHE A 99 4.93 16.54 12.27
N LEU A 100 5.42 15.94 11.17
CA LEU A 100 6.16 16.66 10.16
C LEU A 100 5.19 17.23 9.11
N TYR A 101 5.44 18.48 8.72
CA TYR A 101 4.72 19.09 7.61
C TYR A 101 4.92 18.25 6.35
N SER A 102 3.80 17.90 5.74
CA SER A 102 3.78 17.22 4.44
C SER A 102 3.36 18.25 3.40
N PRO A 103 4.24 18.62 2.49
CA PRO A 103 3.85 19.50 1.40
C PRO A 103 2.73 18.82 0.58
N THR A 104 1.75 19.61 0.19
CA THR A 104 0.61 19.15 -0.62
C THR A 104 0.47 20.04 -1.83
N TYR A 105 0.08 19.46 -2.95
CA TYR A 105 -0.30 20.17 -4.17
C TYR A 105 -1.81 20.06 -4.40
N HIS A 106 -2.34 20.94 -5.23
CA HIS A 106 -3.74 20.91 -5.58
C HIS A 106 -4.07 19.64 -6.39
N VAL A 107 -4.98 18.83 -5.86
CA VAL A 107 -5.45 17.61 -6.55
C VAL A 107 -6.59 17.99 -7.49
N PRO A 108 -6.43 17.86 -8.81
CA PRO A 108 -7.48 18.17 -9.74
C PRO A 108 -8.64 17.16 -9.65
N PRO A 109 -9.89 17.57 -9.96
CA PRO A 109 -11.07 16.69 -9.88
C PRO A 109 -11.15 15.73 -11.06
N MET A 110 -10.11 14.91 -11.25
CA MET A 110 -10.02 13.90 -12.30
C MET A 110 -9.32 12.63 -11.80
N SER A 111 -9.36 11.56 -12.58
CA SER A 111 -8.69 10.30 -12.22
C SER A 111 -7.18 10.51 -12.10
N GLN A 112 -6.57 9.91 -11.08
CA GLN A 112 -5.14 9.99 -10.80
C GLN A 112 -4.25 9.69 -12.01
N ARG A 113 -4.66 8.77 -12.86
CA ARG A 113 -3.92 8.38 -14.08
C ARG A 113 -3.67 9.53 -15.07
N TYR A 114 -4.39 10.64 -14.95
CA TYR A 114 -4.25 11.78 -15.85
C TYR A 114 -3.36 12.90 -15.32
N TYR A 115 -3.05 12.91 -14.03
CA TYR A 115 -2.25 13.97 -13.43
C TYR A 115 -1.13 13.48 -12.53
N LEU A 116 -1.18 12.22 -12.07
CA LEU A 116 -0.19 11.70 -11.14
C LEU A 116 1.04 11.22 -11.93
N ASP A 117 2.15 11.91 -11.73
CA ASP A 117 3.45 11.40 -12.13
C ASP A 117 4.01 10.58 -10.96
N ASN A 118 4.12 9.27 -11.17
CA ASN A 118 4.52 8.34 -10.13
C ASN A 118 5.54 7.32 -10.62
N LYS A 119 6.26 6.77 -9.67
CA LYS A 119 7.04 5.55 -9.84
C LYS A 119 6.80 4.68 -8.62
N SER A 120 5.90 3.70 -8.77
CA SER A 120 5.44 2.87 -7.68
C SER A 120 5.89 1.43 -7.85
N SER A 121 6.24 0.77 -6.75
CA SER A 121 6.51 -0.65 -6.70
C SER A 121 5.95 -1.26 -5.42
N PHE A 122 5.49 -2.50 -5.53
CA PHE A 122 4.91 -3.27 -4.45
C PHE A 122 5.39 -4.70 -4.54
N ALA A 123 5.72 -5.30 -3.40
CA ALA A 123 5.98 -6.73 -3.26
C ALA A 123 5.32 -7.24 -1.98
N GLY A 124 4.56 -8.32 -2.09
CA GLY A 124 3.85 -8.94 -0.99
C GLY A 124 4.12 -10.43 -0.93
N LEU A 125 4.22 -10.97 0.28
CA LEU A 125 4.40 -12.39 0.55
C LEU A 125 3.49 -12.81 1.69
N ASN A 126 2.66 -13.82 1.46
CA ASN A 126 1.91 -14.50 2.50
C ASN A 126 2.32 -15.97 2.51
N PHE A 127 2.85 -16.41 3.63
CA PHE A 127 3.26 -17.79 3.84
C PHE A 127 2.53 -18.38 5.04
N LEU A 128 2.00 -19.57 4.87
CA LEU A 128 1.35 -20.34 5.92
C LEU A 128 1.99 -21.72 6.00
N HIS A 129 2.38 -22.11 7.21
CA HIS A 129 2.86 -23.44 7.51
C HIS A 129 2.04 -24.08 8.62
N ALA A 130 1.44 -25.22 8.34
CA ALA A 130 0.72 -26.02 9.34
C ALA A 130 1.64 -27.11 9.89
N PHE A 131 2.16 -26.93 11.11
CA PHE A 131 2.95 -27.96 11.80
C PHE A 131 2.09 -29.20 12.09
N THR A 132 0.86 -28.94 12.51
CA THR A 132 -0.15 -29.96 12.82
C THR A 132 -1.53 -29.47 12.39
N LYS A 133 -2.56 -30.33 12.53
CA LYS A 133 -3.96 -29.91 12.31
C LYS A 133 -4.45 -28.85 13.31
N SER A 134 -3.67 -28.55 14.31
CA SER A 134 -4.03 -27.61 15.40
C SER A 134 -3.00 -26.52 15.62
N SER A 135 -1.91 -26.51 14.87
CA SER A 135 -0.81 -25.55 15.05
C SER A 135 -0.39 -24.99 13.68
N VAL A 136 -0.49 -23.68 13.53
CA VAL A 136 -0.25 -22.98 12.27
C VAL A 136 0.62 -21.76 12.53
N LEU A 137 1.57 -21.54 11.64
CA LEU A 137 2.38 -20.33 11.55
C LEU A 137 2.00 -19.59 10.28
N ARG A 138 1.75 -18.28 10.40
CA ARG A 138 1.55 -17.38 9.27
C ARG A 138 2.63 -16.31 9.28
N VAL A 139 3.18 -16.03 8.13
CA VAL A 139 4.16 -14.97 7.90
C VAL A 139 3.63 -14.11 6.77
N ASN A 140 3.43 -12.83 7.04
CA ASN A 140 3.07 -11.85 6.03
C ASN A 140 4.20 -10.83 5.97
N ALA A 141 4.67 -10.54 4.77
CA ALA A 141 5.66 -9.49 4.54
C ALA A 141 5.22 -8.67 3.33
N LEU A 142 5.37 -7.37 3.42
CA LEU A 142 5.15 -6.48 2.30
C LEU A 142 6.22 -5.40 2.25
N TYR A 143 6.54 -4.98 1.04
CA TYR A 143 7.32 -3.81 0.74
C TYR A 143 6.57 -2.96 -0.28
N TYR A 144 6.47 -1.67 -0.01
CA TYR A 144 5.85 -0.69 -0.88
C TYR A 144 6.78 0.51 -1.01
N ALA A 145 7.07 0.89 -2.23
CA ALA A 145 7.84 2.07 -2.56
C ALA A 145 7.04 2.91 -3.55
N ASP A 146 6.92 4.20 -3.27
CA ASP A 146 6.22 5.15 -4.11
C ASP A 146 6.98 6.47 -4.16
N THR A 147 7.21 6.96 -5.36
CA THR A 147 7.71 8.30 -5.60
C THR A 147 6.69 9.01 -6.47
N THR A 148 6.16 10.11 -5.97
CA THR A 148 5.18 10.93 -6.68
C THR A 148 5.73 12.33 -6.92
N VAL A 149 5.43 12.88 -8.07
CA VAL A 149 5.73 14.28 -8.42
C VAL A 149 4.41 14.98 -8.69
N GLY A 150 4.16 16.04 -7.92
CA GLY A 150 3.02 16.93 -8.12
C GLY A 150 3.50 18.32 -8.53
N GLU A 151 2.83 18.92 -9.48
CA GLU A 151 3.07 20.30 -9.91
C GLU A 151 1.77 21.09 -9.85
N ASP A 152 1.84 22.27 -9.29
CA ASP A 152 0.77 23.25 -9.39
C ASP A 152 1.32 24.64 -9.67
N SER A 153 0.49 25.49 -10.26
CA SER A 153 0.85 26.86 -10.55
C SER A 153 -0.30 27.79 -10.14
N VAL A 154 0.06 28.85 -9.46
CA VAL A 154 -0.88 29.89 -9.03
C VAL A 154 -0.48 31.21 -9.68
N PHE A 155 -1.45 31.84 -10.34
CA PHE A 155 -1.33 33.18 -10.87
C PHE A 155 -2.19 34.14 -10.07
N SER A 156 -1.57 35.14 -9.48
CA SER A 156 -2.25 36.19 -8.69
C SER A 156 -2.01 37.54 -9.35
N ARG A 157 -3.06 38.32 -9.53
CA ARG A 157 -3.01 39.69 -10.05
C ARG A 157 -3.58 40.65 -9.00
N TYR A 158 -2.84 41.70 -8.71
CA TYR A 158 -3.34 42.73 -7.81
C TYR A 158 -4.28 43.67 -8.55
N VAL A 159 -5.56 43.69 -8.11
CA VAL A 159 -6.62 44.50 -8.74
C VAL A 159 -6.41 46.02 -8.51
N ALA A 160 -5.73 46.40 -7.41
CA ALA A 160 -5.43 47.78 -7.09
C ALA A 160 -4.27 48.37 -7.90
N ASP A 161 -3.40 47.50 -8.43
CA ASP A 161 -2.27 47.86 -9.28
C ASP A 161 -2.09 46.79 -10.37
N ASP A 162 -2.72 47.03 -11.50
CA ASP A 162 -2.70 46.12 -12.67
C ASP A 162 -1.31 45.82 -13.19
N THR A 163 -0.30 46.53 -12.68
CA THR A 163 1.09 46.33 -13.09
C THR A 163 1.82 45.22 -12.31
N VAL A 164 1.22 44.76 -11.18
CA VAL A 164 1.85 43.73 -10.34
C VAL A 164 1.12 42.41 -10.49
N SER A 165 1.84 41.42 -10.93
CA SER A 165 1.40 40.01 -10.97
C SER A 165 2.41 39.10 -10.29
N ILE A 166 1.92 38.03 -9.68
CA ILE A 166 2.73 37.01 -9.03
C ILE A 166 2.38 35.70 -9.70
N PHE A 167 3.40 35.02 -10.19
CA PHE A 167 3.30 33.65 -10.70
C PHE A 167 4.13 32.75 -9.81
N GLU A 168 3.46 31.80 -9.16
CA GLU A 168 4.09 30.79 -8.30
C GLU A 168 3.98 29.44 -8.98
N ASN A 169 5.11 28.76 -9.12
CA ASN A 169 5.17 27.37 -9.58
C ASN A 169 5.75 26.53 -8.46
N ASN A 170 4.99 25.53 -8.05
CA ASN A 170 5.30 24.65 -6.94
C ASN A 170 5.44 23.22 -7.47
N ARG A 171 6.63 22.63 -7.26
CA ARG A 171 6.92 21.24 -7.63
C ARG A 171 7.29 20.44 -6.39
N ILE A 172 6.45 19.48 -6.04
CA ILE A 172 6.62 18.63 -4.88
C ILE A 172 7.02 17.23 -5.35
N THR A 173 8.13 16.74 -4.83
CA THR A 173 8.54 15.34 -4.98
C THR A 173 8.41 14.67 -3.63
N ASP A 174 7.63 13.59 -3.54
CA ASP A 174 7.40 12.82 -2.31
C ASP A 174 7.77 11.36 -2.57
N SER A 175 8.78 10.88 -1.87
CA SER A 175 9.24 9.49 -1.93
C SER A 175 8.95 8.80 -0.61
N ARG A 176 8.14 7.76 -0.65
CA ARG A 176 7.75 6.97 0.51
C ARG A 176 8.08 5.50 0.29
N ASN A 177 8.78 4.92 1.25
CA ASN A 177 9.07 3.50 1.28
C ASN A 177 8.52 2.92 2.59
N THR A 178 7.80 1.81 2.51
CA THR A 178 7.24 1.14 3.68
C THR A 178 7.55 -0.35 3.60
N ALA A 179 8.13 -0.89 4.67
CA ALA A 179 8.28 -2.32 4.88
C ALA A 179 7.45 -2.73 6.09
N LYS A 180 6.63 -3.77 5.95
CA LYS A 180 5.81 -4.32 7.03
C LYS A 180 5.98 -5.83 7.09
N MET A 181 6.06 -6.37 8.29
CA MET A 181 6.12 -7.81 8.53
C MET A 181 5.21 -8.18 9.68
N SER A 182 4.48 -9.28 9.54
CA SER A 182 3.65 -9.86 10.59
C SER A 182 3.93 -11.35 10.69
N LEU A 183 4.14 -11.81 11.91
CA LEU A 183 4.31 -13.21 12.27
C LEU A 183 3.18 -13.59 13.22
N ALA A 184 2.36 -14.57 12.86
CA ALA A 184 1.27 -15.03 13.70
C ALA A 184 1.37 -16.54 13.91
N TYR A 185 1.35 -16.94 15.17
CA TYR A 185 1.30 -18.35 15.57
C TYR A 185 -0.03 -18.65 16.24
N GLU A 186 -0.67 -19.72 15.80
CA GLU A 186 -1.93 -20.17 16.36
C GLU A 186 -1.84 -21.64 16.78
N LEU A 187 -2.21 -21.94 18.02
CA LEU A 187 -2.42 -23.27 18.55
C LEU A 187 -3.89 -23.42 18.95
N ASN A 188 -4.63 -24.28 18.26
CA ASN A 188 -6.08 -24.44 18.43
C ASN A 188 -6.43 -25.91 18.68
N THR A 189 -6.34 -26.33 19.94
CA THR A 189 -6.68 -27.67 20.40
C THR A 189 -8.02 -27.68 21.12
N LYS A 190 -8.57 -28.85 21.43
CA LYS A 190 -9.79 -28.98 22.24
C LYS A 190 -9.64 -28.45 23.67
N LYS A 191 -8.41 -28.41 24.19
CA LYS A 191 -8.13 -28.02 25.58
C LYS A 191 -7.56 -26.59 25.69
N VAL A 192 -6.75 -26.19 24.70
CA VAL A 192 -6.00 -24.94 24.72
C VAL A 192 -6.18 -24.21 23.40
N TYR A 193 -6.43 -22.93 23.49
CA TYR A 193 -6.30 -21.99 22.38
C TYR A 193 -5.26 -20.95 22.75
N LEU A 194 -4.25 -20.82 21.91
CA LEU A 194 -3.22 -19.79 21.98
C LEU A 194 -3.13 -19.13 20.61
N SER A 195 -3.16 -17.81 20.59
CA SER A 195 -2.91 -17.01 19.40
C SER A 195 -2.00 -15.87 19.78
N ASP A 196 -0.87 -15.79 19.09
CA ASP A 196 0.12 -14.73 19.30
C ASP A 196 0.47 -14.12 17.94
N ARG A 197 0.66 -12.79 17.93
CA ARG A 197 0.99 -12.03 16.73
C ARG A 197 2.03 -10.96 17.05
N LEU A 198 3.09 -10.98 16.27
CA LEU A 198 4.11 -9.94 16.25
C LEU A 198 4.03 -9.20 14.91
N THR A 199 3.88 -7.88 14.97
CA THR A 199 3.85 -7.03 13.78
C THR A 199 4.88 -5.92 13.93
N GLY A 200 5.65 -5.68 12.87
CA GLY A 200 6.57 -4.57 12.76
C GLY A 200 6.39 -3.85 11.44
N SER A 201 6.51 -2.53 11.46
CA SER A 201 6.50 -1.71 10.25
C SER A 201 7.52 -0.59 10.35
N ILE A 202 8.15 -0.28 9.24
CA ILE A 202 9.09 0.83 9.09
C ILE A 202 8.69 1.60 7.84
N THR A 203 8.61 2.92 7.97
CA THR A 203 8.34 3.82 6.86
C THR A 203 9.43 4.88 6.79
N TRP A 204 10.03 5.03 5.62
CA TRP A 204 10.94 6.12 5.28
C TRP A 204 10.23 7.05 4.31
N ARG A 205 10.35 8.33 4.54
CA ARG A 205 9.79 9.35 3.67
C ARG A 205 10.81 10.45 3.45
N ASP A 206 10.97 10.82 2.20
CA ASP A 206 11.72 11.98 1.75
C ASP A 206 10.81 12.86 0.90
N ALA A 207 10.67 14.13 1.26
CA ALA A 207 9.81 15.07 0.56
C ALA A 207 10.57 16.36 0.29
N ALA A 208 10.64 16.74 -0.97
CA ALA A 208 11.24 17.98 -1.43
C ALA A 208 10.18 18.87 -2.08
N ASN A 209 10.19 20.14 -1.71
CA ASN A 209 9.35 21.17 -2.33
C ASN A 209 10.25 22.23 -3.00
N ASN A 210 10.11 22.36 -4.32
CA ASN A 210 10.74 23.43 -5.09
C ASN A 210 9.68 24.44 -5.49
N ASN A 211 9.70 25.59 -4.84
CA ASN A 211 8.81 26.71 -5.16
C ASN A 211 9.61 27.77 -5.92
N THR A 212 9.07 28.20 -7.05
CA THR A 212 9.60 29.32 -7.83
C THR A 212 8.54 30.41 -7.91
N THR A 213 8.85 31.58 -7.35
CA THR A 213 7.96 32.74 -7.36
C THR A 213 8.52 33.80 -8.29
N ASN A 214 7.73 34.18 -9.28
CA ASN A 214 8.03 35.27 -10.18
C ASN A 214 7.12 36.47 -9.83
N ILE A 215 7.71 37.57 -9.43
CA ILE A 215 6.99 38.81 -9.16
C ILE A 215 7.44 39.80 -10.25
N GLY A 216 6.47 40.28 -11.04
CA GLY A 216 6.79 41.22 -12.12
C GLY A 216 5.80 42.37 -12.19
N LYS A 217 6.29 43.54 -12.50
CA LYS A 217 5.54 44.47 -13.34
C LYS A 217 5.46 43.83 -14.71
N VAL A 218 4.41 44.06 -15.46
CA VAL A 218 4.18 43.45 -16.78
C VAL A 218 5.40 43.48 -17.71
N GLU A 219 6.46 44.23 -17.33
CA GLU A 219 7.73 44.40 -18.09
C GLU A 219 9.00 43.85 -17.40
N GLU A 220 8.96 43.42 -16.12
CA GLU A 220 10.15 42.89 -15.41
C GLU A 220 9.82 41.65 -14.59
N PHE A 221 10.41 40.52 -14.96
CA PHE A 221 10.33 39.26 -14.19
C PHE A 221 11.53 39.16 -13.23
N ILE A 222 11.29 39.19 -11.92
CA ILE A 222 12.28 38.90 -10.89
C ILE A 222 12.22 37.43 -10.51
N TYR A 223 13.28 36.69 -10.82
CA TYR A 223 13.44 35.28 -10.43
C TYR A 223 13.97 35.21 -8.99
N GLN A 224 13.16 34.73 -8.05
CA GLN A 224 13.64 34.30 -6.75
C GLN A 224 13.57 32.77 -6.67
N LYS A 225 14.73 32.14 -6.57
CA LYS A 225 14.86 30.71 -6.31
C LYS A 225 14.97 30.52 -4.79
N PRO A 226 13.95 30.00 -4.08
CA PRO A 226 14.09 29.69 -2.66
C PRO A 226 15.17 28.63 -2.49
N ARG A 227 16.08 28.84 -1.55
CA ARG A 227 17.02 27.80 -1.13
C ARG A 227 16.22 26.73 -0.43
N GLY A 228 16.26 25.50 -0.96
CA GLY A 228 15.69 24.37 -0.29
C GLY A 228 16.25 24.22 1.12
N LEU A 229 15.40 24.10 2.11
CA LEU A 229 15.78 23.61 3.42
C LEU A 229 16.12 22.12 3.25
N GLN A 230 17.39 21.79 3.47
CA GLN A 230 17.87 20.41 3.65
C GLN A 230 17.45 19.90 5.02
#